data_88848bc64ed54e66dc94402056dab92f
#
_entry.id   88848bc64ed54e66dc94402056dab92f
#
_cell.length_a   1.000
_cell.length_b   1.000
_cell.length_c   1.000
_cell.angle_alpha   90.00
_cell.angle_beta   90.00
_cell.angle_gamma   90.00
#
_symmetry.space_group_name_H-M   'P 1'
#
loop_
_entity.id
_entity.type
_entity.pdbx_description
1 polymer ?
#
loop_
_entity_poly.entity_id
_entity_poly.type
_entity_poly.pdbx_seq_one_letter_code
_entity_poly.pdbx_strand_id
1 'polypeptide(L)'
;MPADMKFVSYEYNHGPSFGAVVGNEIVDLSDAGSSLRAVLASGPLSNLRAVIAKRKPTVALDHVVFHQVVPDAARIICVGKNYKDHAEEMGGTVPADPNLFIRTTKSLVGHEQSVVCPRASAQYDYEGELAVVMGRGGRHIPVDRALSHVAGYTCFLDGSVRDFQKHSFTAGKNFDSSGACGPWLVPVAQVPDPQTLTLTTRLNGAVVQHASTADMILPVAKIISYISIFTHLEPGDVIATGTPAGVGAGRTPPLWMKPGDRIEVEISRVGTLANTVIPER
;
A
#
# COMPACT_ATOMS: atom_id res chain seq x y z
N MET A 1 -12.67 18.87 -4.42
CA MET A 1 -11.23 18.94 -4.23
C MET A 1 -10.61 19.42 -5.52
N PRO A 2 -9.44 20.13 -5.53
CA PRO A 2 -8.65 20.18 -6.74
C PRO A 2 -8.51 18.73 -7.27
N ALA A 3 -8.55 18.55 -8.58
CA ALA A 3 -8.64 17.23 -9.21
C ALA A 3 -7.49 16.28 -8.84
N ASP A 4 -6.37 16.81 -8.27
CA ASP A 4 -5.11 16.07 -8.05
C ASP A 4 -4.59 16.15 -6.61
N MET A 5 -5.44 16.34 -5.60
CA MET A 5 -5.00 16.42 -4.21
C MET A 5 -4.59 15.03 -3.70
N LYS A 6 -3.37 14.91 -3.18
CA LYS A 6 -2.79 13.70 -2.60
C LYS A 6 -2.23 14.02 -1.21
N PHE A 7 -2.14 13.03 -0.32
CA PHE A 7 -1.60 13.24 1.01
C PHE A 7 -0.36 12.37 1.21
N VAL A 8 0.67 12.94 1.80
CA VAL A 8 1.97 12.30 2.01
C VAL A 8 2.37 12.39 3.47
N SER A 9 2.94 11.31 4.01
CA SER A 9 3.68 11.29 5.27
C SER A 9 5.17 11.33 4.94
N TYR A 10 5.92 12.20 5.59
CA TYR A 10 7.32 12.46 5.26
C TYR A 10 8.13 12.92 6.46
N GLU A 11 9.45 12.92 6.30
CA GLU A 11 10.37 13.58 7.22
C GLU A 11 11.03 14.77 6.52
N TYR A 12 11.08 15.89 7.22
CA TYR A 12 11.71 17.11 6.77
C TYR A 12 12.30 17.86 7.98
N ASN A 13 13.52 18.42 7.84
CA ASN A 13 14.20 19.17 8.92
C ASN A 13 14.22 18.44 10.27
N HIS A 14 14.51 17.12 10.23
CA HIS A 14 14.66 16.25 11.42
C HIS A 14 13.38 15.93 12.20
N GLY A 15 12.21 16.03 11.57
CA GLY A 15 10.96 15.66 12.20
C GLY A 15 9.95 15.03 11.22
N PRO A 16 9.17 14.04 11.70
CA PRO A 16 8.07 13.47 10.93
C PRO A 16 6.95 14.50 10.77
N SER A 17 6.39 14.56 9.58
CA SER A 17 5.25 15.41 9.23
C SER A 17 4.33 14.73 8.24
N PHE A 18 3.22 15.37 7.92
CA PHE A 18 2.35 15.01 6.83
C PHE A 18 1.80 16.26 6.13
N GLY A 19 1.38 16.11 4.89
CA GLY A 19 0.89 17.25 4.13
C GLY A 19 0.11 16.86 2.88
N ALA A 20 -0.36 17.89 2.17
CA ALA A 20 -1.00 17.74 0.88
C ALA A 20 -0.04 18.10 -0.25
N VAL A 21 0.08 17.24 -1.24
CA VAL A 21 0.87 17.48 -2.44
C VAL A 21 0.09 18.39 -3.38
N VAL A 22 0.74 19.48 -3.81
CA VAL A 22 0.22 20.47 -4.78
C VAL A 22 1.31 20.71 -5.81
N GLY A 23 1.11 20.17 -7.01
CA GLY A 23 2.19 20.16 -8.02
C GLY A 23 3.38 19.33 -7.53
N ASN A 24 4.57 19.92 -7.48
CA ASN A 24 5.81 19.30 -6.98
C ASN A 24 6.21 19.78 -5.57
N GLU A 25 5.25 20.29 -4.82
CA GLU A 25 5.48 20.84 -3.49
C GLU A 25 4.44 20.30 -2.50
N ILE A 26 4.72 20.46 -1.20
CA ILE A 26 3.85 20.02 -0.11
C ILE A 26 3.35 21.24 0.66
N VAL A 27 2.05 21.28 0.90
CA VAL A 27 1.43 22.10 1.95
C VAL A 27 1.53 21.31 3.24
N ASP A 28 2.38 21.75 4.17
CA ASP A 28 2.51 21.11 5.48
C ASP A 28 1.22 21.24 6.29
N LEU A 29 0.82 20.15 6.96
CA LEU A 29 -0.41 20.04 7.73
C LEU A 29 -0.15 19.57 9.17
N SER A 30 1.08 19.68 9.67
CA SER A 30 1.48 19.24 11.02
C SER A 30 0.68 19.87 12.15
N ASP A 31 0.12 21.06 11.93
CA ASP A 31 -0.76 21.75 12.88
C ASP A 31 -2.22 21.28 12.85
N ALA A 32 -2.62 20.52 11.81
CA ALA A 32 -3.96 19.93 11.71
C ALA A 32 -4.08 18.59 12.47
N GLY A 33 -2.97 18.00 12.89
CA GLY A 33 -2.90 16.76 13.66
C GLY A 33 -1.48 16.23 13.76
N SER A 34 -1.25 15.29 14.66
CA SER A 34 0.08 14.68 14.86
C SER A 34 0.50 13.70 13.73
N SER A 35 -0.45 13.21 12.95
CA SER A 35 -0.22 12.33 11.83
C SER A 35 -1.44 12.28 10.89
N LEU A 36 -1.26 11.72 9.70
CA LEU A 36 -2.38 11.47 8.80
C LEU A 36 -3.46 10.59 9.46
N ARG A 37 -3.06 9.57 10.23
CA ARG A 37 -4.00 8.73 11.01
C ARG A 37 -4.81 9.55 12.01
N ALA A 38 -4.16 10.44 12.75
CA ALA A 38 -4.84 11.30 13.72
C ALA A 38 -5.90 12.20 13.05
N VAL A 39 -5.59 12.73 11.87
CA VAL A 39 -6.55 13.52 11.08
C VAL A 39 -7.71 12.64 10.58
N LEU A 40 -7.44 11.45 10.08
CA LEU A 40 -8.49 10.51 9.65
C LEU A 40 -9.42 10.14 10.81
N ALA A 41 -8.89 9.99 12.00
CA ALA A 41 -9.68 9.72 13.22
C ALA A 41 -10.55 10.91 13.63
N SER A 42 -10.15 12.16 13.31
CA SER A 42 -10.91 13.36 13.62
C SER A 42 -11.99 13.71 12.59
N GLY A 43 -11.90 13.13 11.38
CA GLY A 43 -12.90 13.35 10.33
C GLY A 43 -12.39 13.11 8.90
N PRO A 44 -13.24 13.33 7.90
CA PRO A 44 -12.88 13.08 6.51
C PRO A 44 -11.85 14.08 6.00
N LEU A 45 -10.96 13.64 5.08
CA LEU A 45 -9.92 14.47 4.46
C LEU A 45 -10.49 15.72 3.73
N SER A 46 -11.76 15.67 3.35
CA SER A 46 -12.44 16.85 2.77
C SER A 46 -12.45 18.07 3.69
N ASN A 47 -12.37 17.88 5.00
CA ASN A 47 -12.31 18.97 5.99
C ASN A 47 -11.01 19.80 5.86
N LEU A 48 -9.94 19.22 5.34
CA LEU A 48 -8.67 19.93 5.11
C LEU A 48 -8.70 20.84 3.87
N ARG A 49 -9.70 20.70 3.00
CA ARG A 49 -9.75 21.44 1.72
C ARG A 49 -9.64 22.96 1.89
N ALA A 50 -10.39 23.52 2.83
CA ALA A 50 -10.39 24.96 3.07
C ALA A 50 -9.06 25.45 3.70
N VAL A 51 -8.41 24.58 4.47
CA VAL A 51 -7.10 24.84 5.06
C VAL A 51 -6.03 24.87 3.97
N ILE A 52 -6.00 23.83 3.14
CA ILE A 52 -5.02 23.69 2.04
C ILE A 52 -5.17 24.84 1.03
N ALA A 53 -6.39 25.21 0.67
CA ALA A 53 -6.65 26.28 -0.32
C ALA A 53 -6.14 27.68 0.15
N LYS A 54 -5.95 27.90 1.45
CA LYS A 54 -5.48 29.15 2.02
C LYS A 54 -3.97 29.16 2.27
N ARG A 55 -3.27 28.05 2.10
CA ARG A 55 -1.84 27.90 2.37
C ARG A 55 -1.04 27.89 1.10
N LYS A 56 0.19 28.39 1.19
CA LYS A 56 1.20 28.20 0.17
C LYS A 56 1.97 26.92 0.48
N PRO A 57 2.32 26.12 -0.56
CA PRO A 57 3.30 25.07 -0.37
C PRO A 57 4.63 25.61 0.14
N THR A 58 5.30 24.88 1.01
CA THR A 58 6.54 25.33 1.68
C THR A 58 7.67 24.32 1.61
N VAL A 59 7.40 23.11 1.16
CA VAL A 59 8.38 22.02 1.12
C VAL A 59 8.38 21.41 -0.28
N ALA A 60 9.53 21.35 -0.93
CA ALA A 60 9.66 20.69 -2.21
C ALA A 60 9.63 19.16 -2.03
N LEU A 61 8.93 18.47 -2.93
CA LEU A 61 8.68 17.03 -2.82
C LEU A 61 9.97 16.19 -2.95
N ASP A 62 10.96 16.69 -3.65
CA ASP A 62 12.28 16.08 -3.84
C ASP A 62 13.25 16.32 -2.67
N HIS A 63 12.88 17.13 -1.70
CA HIS A 63 13.68 17.43 -0.50
C HIS A 63 13.22 16.66 0.75
N VAL A 64 12.21 15.81 0.63
CA VAL A 64 11.69 15.05 1.76
C VAL A 64 12.11 13.59 1.72
N VAL A 65 12.17 12.97 2.90
CA VAL A 65 12.23 11.53 3.05
C VAL A 65 10.81 11.01 3.17
N PHE A 66 10.36 10.24 2.19
CA PHE A 66 9.02 9.66 2.24
C PHE A 66 8.90 8.62 3.34
N HIS A 67 7.87 8.70 4.14
CA HIS A 67 7.44 7.62 5.01
C HIS A 67 6.36 6.77 4.32
N GLN A 68 6.01 5.64 4.93
CA GLN A 68 4.78 4.94 4.60
C GLN A 68 3.60 5.90 4.69
N VAL A 69 2.56 5.70 3.90
CA VAL A 69 1.39 6.60 3.88
C VAL A 69 0.79 6.79 5.28
N VAL A 70 0.73 5.72 6.09
CA VAL A 70 0.29 5.75 7.49
C VAL A 70 1.36 5.07 8.34
N PRO A 71 2.43 5.79 8.78
CA PRO A 71 3.55 5.19 9.52
C PRO A 71 3.17 4.61 10.88
N ASP A 72 2.09 5.14 11.46
CA ASP A 72 1.51 4.77 12.74
C ASP A 72 0.24 3.92 12.60
N ALA A 73 0.07 3.22 11.46
CA ALA A 73 -1.05 2.31 11.24
C ALA A 73 -1.14 1.27 12.37
N ALA A 74 -2.32 1.14 12.96
CA ALA A 74 -2.54 0.14 14.02
C ALA A 74 -2.54 -1.27 13.45
N ARG A 75 -3.01 -1.42 12.21
CA ARG A 75 -3.08 -2.70 11.50
C ARG A 75 -2.77 -2.51 10.03
N ILE A 76 -2.01 -3.47 9.49
CA ILE A 76 -1.80 -3.65 8.05
C ILE A 76 -2.26 -5.07 7.75
N ILE A 77 -3.46 -5.20 7.20
CA ILE A 77 -4.11 -6.47 6.89
C ILE A 77 -3.90 -6.74 5.41
N CYS A 78 -3.37 -7.90 5.08
CA CYS A 78 -3.08 -8.30 3.71
C CYS A 78 -3.95 -9.47 3.28
N VAL A 79 -4.34 -9.49 2.01
CA VAL A 79 -5.16 -10.53 1.40
C VAL A 79 -4.31 -11.36 0.45
N GLY A 80 -4.08 -12.62 0.77
CA GLY A 80 -3.36 -13.54 -0.10
C GLY A 80 -4.27 -14.16 -1.17
N LYS A 81 -3.71 -14.41 -2.38
CA LYS A 81 -4.35 -15.11 -3.49
C LYS A 81 -5.69 -14.52 -3.95
N ASN A 82 -5.74 -13.20 -4.11
CA ASN A 82 -6.96 -12.48 -4.50
C ASN A 82 -7.10 -12.25 -6.02
N TYR A 83 -6.23 -12.83 -6.84
CA TYR A 83 -6.36 -12.88 -8.29
C TYR A 83 -6.35 -14.34 -8.74
N LYS A 84 -7.26 -14.69 -9.64
CA LYS A 84 -7.43 -16.08 -10.09
C LYS A 84 -6.15 -16.65 -10.68
N ASP A 85 -5.56 -15.93 -11.63
CA ASP A 85 -4.35 -16.38 -12.34
C ASP A 85 -3.16 -16.53 -11.38
N HIS A 86 -3.07 -15.66 -10.34
CA HIS A 86 -2.05 -15.81 -9.30
C HIS A 86 -2.31 -17.04 -8.40
N ALA A 87 -3.56 -17.32 -8.06
CA ALA A 87 -3.89 -18.52 -7.27
C ALA A 87 -3.51 -19.80 -8.03
N GLU A 88 -3.77 -19.85 -9.34
CA GLU A 88 -3.40 -20.96 -10.23
C GLU A 88 -1.87 -21.04 -10.42
N GLU A 89 -1.17 -19.92 -10.65
CA GLU A 89 0.30 -19.83 -10.77
C GLU A 89 1.00 -20.43 -9.54
N MET A 90 0.46 -20.18 -8.34
CA MET A 90 1.01 -20.69 -7.07
C MET A 90 0.50 -22.11 -6.72
N GLY A 91 -0.08 -22.83 -7.68
CA GLY A 91 -0.52 -24.22 -7.52
C GLY A 91 -1.68 -24.42 -6.55
N GLY A 92 -2.46 -23.37 -6.29
CA GLY A 92 -3.59 -23.39 -5.37
C GLY A 92 -4.95 -23.33 -6.06
N THR A 93 -5.99 -23.55 -5.28
CA THR A 93 -7.38 -23.29 -5.68
C THR A 93 -7.78 -21.88 -5.31
N VAL A 94 -8.76 -21.34 -6.03
CA VAL A 94 -9.37 -20.05 -5.69
C VAL A 94 -10.02 -20.17 -4.29
N PRO A 95 -9.62 -19.38 -3.30
CA PRO A 95 -10.19 -19.46 -1.97
C PRO A 95 -11.64 -18.93 -1.97
N ALA A 96 -12.52 -19.59 -1.22
CA ALA A 96 -13.90 -19.13 -1.02
C ALA A 96 -13.96 -17.88 -0.13
N ASP A 97 -13.08 -17.82 0.88
CA ASP A 97 -12.94 -16.71 1.82
C ASP A 97 -11.55 -16.07 1.70
N PRO A 98 -11.38 -14.78 2.09
CA PRO A 98 -10.09 -14.11 2.06
C PRO A 98 -9.04 -14.82 2.92
N ASN A 99 -7.89 -15.16 2.35
CA ASN A 99 -6.75 -15.64 3.11
C ASN A 99 -6.01 -14.42 3.69
N LEU A 100 -6.18 -14.17 4.98
CA LEU A 100 -5.69 -12.97 5.64
C LEU A 100 -4.42 -13.23 6.44
N PHE A 101 -3.51 -12.25 6.38
CA PHE A 101 -2.33 -12.18 7.24
C PHE A 101 -2.04 -10.71 7.61
N ILE A 102 -1.12 -10.51 8.54
CA ILE A 102 -0.78 -9.18 9.04
C ILE A 102 0.69 -8.86 8.72
N ARG A 103 0.93 -7.63 8.33
CA ARG A 103 2.26 -7.02 8.34
C ARG A 103 2.37 -5.99 9.46
N THR A 104 3.59 -5.82 9.95
CA THR A 104 3.93 -4.77 10.90
C THR A 104 4.41 -3.52 10.15
N THR A 105 4.30 -2.36 10.74
CA THR A 105 4.83 -1.12 10.15
C THR A 105 6.34 -1.18 9.94
N LYS A 106 7.09 -1.90 10.80
CA LYS A 106 8.54 -2.09 10.65
C LYS A 106 8.94 -2.90 9.42
N SER A 107 8.05 -3.74 8.90
CA SER A 107 8.32 -4.50 7.69
C SER A 107 8.22 -3.66 6.41
N LEU A 108 7.77 -2.41 6.50
CA LEU A 108 7.54 -1.53 5.37
C LEU A 108 8.43 -0.28 5.42
N VAL A 109 8.73 0.26 4.24
CA VAL A 109 9.36 1.57 4.03
C VAL A 109 8.48 2.47 3.16
N GLY A 110 8.83 3.74 3.03
CA GLY A 110 8.18 4.69 2.13
C GLY A 110 8.71 4.62 0.70
N HIS A 111 8.17 5.48 -0.14
CA HIS A 111 8.64 5.69 -1.52
C HIS A 111 10.10 6.17 -1.53
N GLU A 112 10.89 5.72 -2.52
CA GLU A 112 12.33 5.99 -2.68
C GLU A 112 13.20 5.57 -1.48
N GLN A 113 12.64 4.94 -0.44
CA GLN A 113 13.39 4.28 0.61
C GLN A 113 13.91 2.92 0.12
N SER A 114 15.00 2.46 0.71
CA SER A 114 15.55 1.14 0.36
C SER A 114 14.74 0.02 1.00
N VAL A 115 14.35 -0.97 0.21
CA VAL A 115 13.87 -2.25 0.72
C VAL A 115 15.04 -3.20 0.95
N VAL A 116 14.99 -3.99 2.01
CA VAL A 116 16.09 -4.83 2.46
C VAL A 116 15.90 -6.27 1.98
N CYS A 117 16.89 -6.78 1.23
CA CYS A 117 16.99 -8.19 0.87
C CYS A 117 17.58 -8.97 2.07
N PRO A 118 16.79 -9.85 2.72
CA PRO A 118 17.25 -10.56 3.93
C PRO A 118 18.40 -11.53 3.64
N ARG A 119 19.42 -11.53 4.49
CA ARG A 119 20.55 -12.51 4.41
C ARG A 119 20.12 -13.96 4.61
N ALA A 120 19.01 -14.14 5.32
CA ALA A 120 18.49 -15.45 5.68
C ALA A 120 17.91 -16.22 4.49
N SER A 121 17.71 -15.57 3.32
CA SER A 121 17.05 -16.20 2.18
C SER A 121 17.59 -15.71 0.85
N ALA A 122 17.61 -16.62 -0.13
CA ALA A 122 17.85 -16.31 -1.54
C ALA A 122 16.54 -16.20 -2.35
N GLN A 123 15.37 -16.25 -1.70
CA GLN A 123 14.05 -16.29 -2.35
C GLN A 123 13.21 -15.04 -1.97
N TYR A 124 13.80 -13.86 -2.14
CA TYR A 124 13.11 -12.60 -1.92
C TYR A 124 12.36 -12.19 -3.18
N ASP A 125 11.02 -12.16 -3.07
CA ASP A 125 10.08 -11.99 -4.17
C ASP A 125 9.29 -10.69 -4.04
N TYR A 126 8.74 -10.24 -5.16
CA TYR A 126 7.91 -9.04 -5.29
C TYR A 126 6.44 -9.40 -5.46
N GLU A 127 5.57 -8.61 -4.87
CA GLU A 127 4.13 -8.62 -5.07
C GLU A 127 3.63 -7.17 -5.08
N GLY A 128 3.29 -6.65 -6.27
CA GLY A 128 2.66 -5.34 -6.40
C GLY A 128 1.18 -5.41 -6.10
N GLU A 129 0.66 -4.46 -5.30
CA GLU A 129 -0.73 -4.47 -4.85
C GLU A 129 -1.34 -3.06 -4.80
N LEU A 130 -2.65 -2.98 -4.95
CA LEU A 130 -3.43 -1.85 -4.49
C LEU A 130 -3.59 -1.95 -2.96
N ALA A 131 -3.41 -0.83 -2.25
CA ALA A 131 -3.75 -0.77 -0.83
C ALA A 131 -4.84 0.27 -0.57
N VAL A 132 -5.70 -0.06 0.38
CA VAL A 132 -6.82 0.76 0.85
C VAL A 132 -6.46 1.31 2.23
N VAL A 133 -6.69 2.61 2.45
CA VAL A 133 -6.59 3.23 3.78
C VAL A 133 -7.99 3.52 4.28
N MET A 134 -8.33 3.02 5.46
CA MET A 134 -9.62 3.25 6.08
C MET A 134 -9.72 4.68 6.61
N GLY A 135 -10.84 5.35 6.29
CA GLY A 135 -11.12 6.72 6.75
C GLY A 135 -12.17 6.79 7.85
N ARG A 136 -12.99 5.75 7.96
CA ARG A 136 -14.03 5.64 8.96
C ARG A 136 -14.03 4.24 9.58
N GLY A 137 -14.07 4.18 10.88
CA GLY A 137 -14.16 2.92 11.60
C GLY A 137 -15.54 2.26 11.45
N GLY A 138 -15.58 0.96 11.74
CA GLY A 138 -16.83 0.22 11.75
C GLY A 138 -16.65 -1.26 11.97
N ARG A 139 -17.74 -1.90 12.34
CA ARG A 139 -17.88 -3.34 12.46
C ARG A 139 -19.16 -3.80 11.75
N HIS A 140 -19.15 -5.02 11.20
CA HIS A 140 -20.27 -5.56 10.42
C HIS A 140 -20.70 -4.60 9.28
N ILE A 141 -19.71 -4.04 8.56
CA ILE A 141 -19.93 -3.08 7.48
C ILE A 141 -20.57 -3.82 6.30
N PRO A 142 -21.78 -3.42 5.85
CA PRO A 142 -22.41 -4.01 4.68
C PRO A 142 -21.58 -3.72 3.41
N VAL A 143 -21.58 -4.66 2.45
CA VAL A 143 -20.79 -4.53 1.21
C VAL A 143 -21.11 -3.24 0.44
N ASP A 144 -22.39 -2.87 0.35
CA ASP A 144 -22.88 -1.65 -0.33
C ASP A 144 -22.46 -0.35 0.37
N ARG A 145 -22.01 -0.42 1.62
CA ARG A 145 -21.50 0.70 2.41
C ARG A 145 -19.98 0.72 2.56
N ALA A 146 -19.30 -0.35 2.19
CA ALA A 146 -17.89 -0.55 2.48
C ALA A 146 -17.00 0.57 1.92
N LEU A 147 -17.22 0.99 0.68
CA LEU A 147 -16.42 2.06 0.05
C LEU A 147 -16.63 3.43 0.72
N SER A 148 -17.75 3.66 1.41
CA SER A 148 -17.96 4.89 2.19
C SER A 148 -17.10 4.98 3.46
N HIS A 149 -16.42 3.91 3.84
CA HIS A 149 -15.46 3.86 4.94
C HIS A 149 -14.01 4.10 4.49
N VAL A 150 -13.75 4.17 3.20
CA VAL A 150 -12.40 4.35 2.63
C VAL A 150 -12.00 5.83 2.63
N ALA A 151 -10.79 6.13 3.10
CA ALA A 151 -10.16 7.45 2.94
C ALA A 151 -9.58 7.63 1.54
N GLY A 152 -8.92 6.60 1.03
CA GLY A 152 -8.27 6.60 -0.27
C GLY A 152 -7.42 5.36 -0.52
N TYR A 153 -6.60 5.45 -1.56
CA TYR A 153 -5.81 4.35 -2.10
C TYR A 153 -4.34 4.73 -2.24
N THR A 154 -3.48 3.72 -2.19
CA THR A 154 -2.03 3.86 -2.40
C THR A 154 -1.46 2.61 -3.04
N CYS A 155 -0.21 2.67 -3.53
CA CYS A 155 0.51 1.49 -4.00
C CYS A 155 1.16 0.76 -2.82
N PHE A 156 1.34 -0.55 -2.97
CA PHE A 156 1.93 -1.40 -1.96
C PHE A 156 2.85 -2.45 -2.59
N LEU A 157 4.01 -2.64 -2.02
CA LEU A 157 4.93 -3.74 -2.31
C LEU A 157 4.88 -4.73 -1.16
N ASP A 158 4.27 -5.89 -1.35
CA ASP A 158 4.23 -6.98 -0.39
C ASP A 158 5.44 -7.90 -0.58
N GLY A 159 6.63 -7.37 -0.32
CA GLY A 159 7.88 -8.10 -0.45
C GLY A 159 7.87 -9.38 0.39
N SER A 160 8.25 -10.50 -0.24
CA SER A 160 7.94 -11.84 0.23
C SER A 160 9.18 -12.71 0.30
N VAL A 161 9.47 -13.30 1.45
CA VAL A 161 10.55 -14.26 1.66
C VAL A 161 9.96 -15.66 1.57
N ARG A 162 10.01 -16.27 0.36
CA ARG A 162 9.19 -17.44 -0.01
C ARG A 162 9.50 -18.71 0.79
N ASP A 163 10.74 -18.98 1.10
CA ASP A 163 11.13 -20.13 1.90
C ASP A 163 10.59 -20.05 3.34
N PHE A 164 10.51 -18.85 3.92
CA PHE A 164 9.90 -18.62 5.23
C PHE A 164 8.38 -18.71 5.23
N GLN A 165 7.73 -18.39 4.09
CA GLN A 165 6.28 -18.55 3.94
C GLN A 165 5.81 -20.01 4.05
N LYS A 166 6.68 -21.00 3.76
CA LYS A 166 6.36 -22.42 3.89
C LYS A 166 5.93 -22.81 5.31
N HIS A 167 6.42 -22.09 6.31
CA HIS A 167 6.13 -22.34 7.72
C HIS A 167 5.14 -21.32 8.30
N SER A 168 5.20 -20.08 7.85
CA SER A 168 4.35 -19.01 8.36
C SER A 168 4.29 -17.84 7.36
N PHE A 169 3.09 -17.49 6.92
CA PHE A 169 2.90 -16.26 6.14
C PHE A 169 3.44 -15.05 6.90
N THR A 170 3.17 -14.95 8.19
CA THR A 170 3.68 -13.86 9.04
C THR A 170 5.20 -13.77 9.00
N ALA A 171 5.92 -14.88 9.11
CA ALA A 171 7.38 -14.87 9.06
C ALA A 171 7.89 -14.40 7.69
N GLY A 172 7.37 -14.98 6.59
CA GLY A 172 7.81 -14.63 5.23
C GLY A 172 7.45 -13.22 4.78
N LYS A 173 6.58 -12.51 5.49
CA LYS A 173 6.09 -11.17 5.15
C LYS A 173 6.53 -10.07 6.13
N ASN A 174 7.27 -10.40 7.20
CA ASN A 174 7.60 -9.44 8.26
C ASN A 174 9.10 -9.29 8.55
N PHE A 175 9.97 -9.59 7.59
CA PHE A 175 11.34 -9.11 7.67
C PHE A 175 11.36 -7.58 7.67
N ASP A 176 12.20 -6.99 8.50
CA ASP A 176 12.29 -5.52 8.61
C ASP A 176 12.59 -4.90 7.24
N SER A 177 11.84 -3.85 6.90
CA SER A 177 12.00 -3.11 5.63
C SER A 177 11.92 -3.97 4.36
N SER A 178 11.21 -5.10 4.39
CA SER A 178 11.09 -6.01 3.24
C SER A 178 9.95 -5.67 2.29
N GLY A 179 9.14 -4.67 2.57
CA GLY A 179 8.07 -4.17 1.72
C GLY A 179 8.00 -2.66 1.72
N ALA A 180 7.05 -2.08 0.99
CA ALA A 180 6.88 -0.64 0.92
C ALA A 180 5.42 -0.23 0.75
N CYS A 181 5.09 1.01 1.14
CA CYS A 181 3.75 1.58 1.02
C CYS A 181 3.83 3.08 0.69
N GLY A 182 3.25 3.50 -0.43
CA GLY A 182 3.33 4.89 -0.89
C GLY A 182 3.05 5.03 -2.40
N PRO A 183 3.46 6.15 -3.03
CA PRO A 183 4.14 7.31 -2.45
C PRO A 183 3.24 8.20 -1.59
N TRP A 184 1.94 8.20 -1.83
CA TRP A 184 0.95 9.06 -1.21
C TRP A 184 -0.42 8.37 -1.14
N LEU A 185 -1.33 8.96 -0.40
CA LEU A 185 -2.76 8.61 -0.38
C LEU A 185 -3.51 9.44 -1.42
N VAL A 186 -4.16 8.79 -2.37
CA VAL A 186 -5.13 9.41 -3.28
C VAL A 186 -6.53 9.27 -2.67
N PRO A 187 -7.23 10.38 -2.37
CA PRO A 187 -8.55 10.32 -1.77
C PRO A 187 -9.57 9.54 -2.60
N VAL A 188 -10.46 8.81 -1.94
CA VAL A 188 -11.53 8.00 -2.56
C VAL A 188 -12.37 8.80 -3.57
N ALA A 189 -12.57 10.10 -3.36
CA ALA A 189 -13.30 10.95 -4.27
C ALA A 189 -12.67 11.08 -5.67
N GLN A 190 -11.36 10.81 -5.81
CA GLN A 190 -10.66 10.81 -7.10
C GLN A 190 -10.67 9.42 -7.77
N VAL A 191 -10.92 8.37 -6.98
CA VAL A 191 -11.02 6.98 -7.44
C VAL A 191 -12.27 6.37 -6.80
N PRO A 192 -13.48 6.75 -7.27
CA PRO A 192 -14.72 6.28 -6.65
C PRO A 192 -14.96 4.78 -6.83
N ASP A 193 -14.40 4.18 -7.88
CA ASP A 193 -14.42 2.74 -8.11
C ASP A 193 -12.99 2.20 -8.21
N PRO A 194 -12.50 1.49 -7.17
CA PRO A 194 -11.17 0.90 -7.17
C PRO A 194 -11.02 -0.33 -8.08
N GLN A 195 -12.12 -0.85 -8.64
CA GLN A 195 -12.09 -1.99 -9.56
C GLN A 195 -11.86 -1.58 -11.03
N THR A 196 -11.58 -0.30 -11.29
CA THR A 196 -11.34 0.23 -12.65
C THR A 196 -9.88 0.63 -12.88
N LEU A 197 -8.98 0.16 -12.05
CA LEU A 197 -7.56 0.50 -12.08
C LEU A 197 -6.75 -0.58 -12.80
N THR A 198 -5.56 -0.17 -13.27
CA THR A 198 -4.54 -1.07 -13.80
C THR A 198 -3.36 -1.07 -12.84
N LEU A 199 -2.88 -2.26 -12.49
CA LEU A 199 -1.67 -2.49 -11.73
C LEU A 199 -0.56 -2.94 -12.67
N THR A 200 0.62 -2.34 -12.55
CA THR A 200 1.84 -2.75 -13.27
C THR A 200 3.01 -2.77 -12.31
N THR A 201 3.69 -3.91 -12.20
CA THR A 201 4.94 -4.02 -11.45
C THR A 201 6.10 -4.14 -12.43
N ARG A 202 7.17 -3.38 -12.18
CA ARG A 202 8.42 -3.44 -12.98
C ARG A 202 9.60 -3.77 -12.09
N LEU A 203 10.44 -4.69 -12.57
CA LEU A 203 11.74 -4.96 -11.98
C LEU A 203 12.82 -4.53 -12.97
N ASN A 204 13.66 -3.57 -12.58
CA ASN A 204 14.68 -2.96 -13.45
C ASN A 204 14.10 -2.44 -14.78
N GLY A 205 12.91 -1.84 -14.74
CA GLY A 205 12.19 -1.31 -15.89
C GLY A 205 11.41 -2.36 -16.71
N ALA A 206 11.69 -3.66 -16.54
CA ALA A 206 10.94 -4.72 -17.22
C ALA A 206 9.61 -4.97 -16.52
N VAL A 207 8.50 -5.02 -17.27
CA VAL A 207 7.17 -5.37 -16.73
C VAL A 207 7.17 -6.83 -16.29
N VAL A 208 6.89 -7.06 -15.01
CA VAL A 208 6.84 -8.40 -14.42
C VAL A 208 5.44 -8.80 -13.98
N GLN A 209 4.56 -7.83 -13.65
CA GLN A 209 3.14 -8.06 -13.40
C GLN A 209 2.32 -6.98 -14.12
N HIS A 210 1.17 -7.38 -14.67
CA HIS A 210 0.22 -6.44 -15.28
C HIS A 210 -1.19 -7.04 -15.23
N ALA A 211 -2.13 -6.33 -14.59
CA ALA A 211 -3.51 -6.79 -14.44
C ALA A 211 -4.47 -5.63 -14.20
N SER A 212 -5.76 -5.90 -14.41
CA SER A 212 -6.84 -5.03 -13.97
C SER A 212 -7.24 -5.36 -12.53
N THR A 213 -7.56 -4.34 -11.73
CA THR A 213 -8.18 -4.55 -10.41
C THR A 213 -9.59 -5.15 -10.51
N ALA A 214 -10.20 -5.14 -11.70
CA ALA A 214 -11.45 -5.85 -11.97
C ALA A 214 -11.28 -7.39 -11.87
N ASP A 215 -10.04 -7.90 -12.03
CA ASP A 215 -9.73 -9.34 -11.98
C ASP A 215 -9.59 -9.87 -10.55
N MET A 216 -9.77 -9.02 -9.53
CA MET A 216 -9.81 -9.44 -8.14
C MET A 216 -10.96 -10.43 -7.91
N ILE A 217 -10.67 -11.56 -7.25
CA ILE A 217 -11.66 -12.56 -6.81
C ILE A 217 -12.64 -11.92 -5.82
N LEU A 218 -12.10 -11.19 -4.85
CA LEU A 218 -12.85 -10.45 -3.86
C LEU A 218 -12.61 -8.96 -4.08
N PRO A 219 -13.60 -8.22 -4.60
CA PRO A 219 -13.53 -6.76 -4.72
C PRO A 219 -13.29 -6.09 -3.38
N VAL A 220 -12.70 -4.89 -3.40
CA VAL A 220 -12.37 -4.09 -2.20
C VAL A 220 -13.54 -4.02 -1.21
N ALA A 221 -14.76 -3.79 -1.68
CA ALA A 221 -15.93 -3.71 -0.82
C ALA A 221 -16.22 -5.01 -0.06
N LYS A 222 -16.02 -6.17 -0.70
CA LYS A 222 -16.18 -7.48 -0.06
C LYS A 222 -15.10 -7.76 0.98
N ILE A 223 -13.84 -7.38 0.68
CA ILE A 223 -12.70 -7.51 1.61
C ILE A 223 -12.99 -6.71 2.90
N ILE A 224 -13.35 -5.44 2.77
CA ILE A 224 -13.69 -4.58 3.93
C ILE A 224 -14.84 -5.18 4.74
N SER A 225 -15.92 -5.57 4.07
CA SER A 225 -17.08 -6.18 4.70
C SER A 225 -16.68 -7.43 5.49
N TYR A 226 -15.92 -8.34 4.87
CA TYR A 226 -15.48 -9.58 5.50
C TYR A 226 -14.61 -9.32 6.74
N ILE A 227 -13.59 -8.49 6.63
CA ILE A 227 -12.69 -8.15 7.75
C ILE A 227 -13.50 -7.56 8.91
N SER A 228 -14.48 -6.71 8.62
CA SER A 228 -15.31 -6.07 9.63
C SER A 228 -16.25 -7.02 10.40
N ILE A 229 -16.39 -8.28 9.97
CA ILE A 229 -17.18 -9.29 10.70
C ILE A 229 -16.51 -9.67 12.03
N PHE A 230 -15.19 -9.83 12.02
CA PHE A 230 -14.45 -10.33 13.18
C PHE A 230 -13.64 -9.26 13.93
N THR A 231 -13.34 -8.12 13.28
CA THR A 231 -12.62 -7.00 13.94
C THR A 231 -13.27 -5.67 13.65
N HIS A 232 -13.20 -4.73 14.58
CA HIS A 232 -13.57 -3.34 14.34
C HIS A 232 -12.45 -2.67 13.53
N LEU A 233 -12.74 -2.25 12.28
CA LEU A 233 -11.81 -1.45 11.50
C LEU A 233 -11.73 -0.03 12.06
N GLU A 234 -10.56 0.58 12.01
CA GLU A 234 -10.30 1.93 12.51
C GLU A 234 -9.76 2.85 11.41
N PRO A 235 -9.94 4.18 11.54
CA PRO A 235 -9.28 5.13 10.65
C PRO A 235 -7.76 4.93 10.66
N GLY A 236 -7.17 4.89 9.45
CA GLY A 236 -5.75 4.64 9.27
C GLY A 236 -5.34 3.16 9.24
N ASP A 237 -6.27 2.20 9.41
CA ASP A 237 -5.97 0.80 9.06
C ASP A 237 -5.69 0.71 7.56
N VAL A 238 -4.71 -0.11 7.20
CA VAL A 238 -4.30 -0.35 5.81
C VAL A 238 -4.69 -1.77 5.41
N ILE A 239 -5.29 -1.92 4.23
CA ILE A 239 -5.65 -3.22 3.66
C ILE A 239 -4.97 -3.36 2.31
N ALA A 240 -3.98 -4.25 2.21
CA ALA A 240 -3.36 -4.66 0.95
C ALA A 240 -4.25 -5.73 0.30
N THR A 241 -4.60 -5.54 -0.98
CA THR A 241 -5.74 -6.25 -1.60
C THR A 241 -5.37 -7.52 -2.34
N GLY A 242 -4.09 -7.89 -2.35
CA GLY A 242 -3.56 -9.04 -3.07
C GLY A 242 -2.91 -8.66 -4.39
N THR A 243 -2.05 -9.54 -4.86
CA THR A 243 -1.22 -9.37 -6.06
C THR A 243 -1.72 -10.23 -7.23
N PRO A 244 -1.57 -9.78 -8.49
CA PRO A 244 -1.83 -10.60 -9.67
C PRO A 244 -0.69 -11.59 -9.97
N ALA A 245 -0.87 -12.43 -10.98
CA ALA A 245 0.15 -13.33 -11.51
C ALA A 245 1.40 -12.57 -12.01
N GLY A 246 2.50 -13.29 -12.19
CA GLY A 246 3.79 -12.77 -12.64
C GLY A 246 4.81 -12.61 -11.52
N VAL A 247 4.53 -13.13 -10.32
CA VAL A 247 5.49 -13.14 -9.21
C VAL A 247 6.75 -13.94 -9.55
N GLY A 248 7.86 -13.63 -8.90
CA GLY A 248 9.14 -14.27 -9.18
C GLY A 248 9.15 -15.78 -8.93
N ALA A 249 8.43 -16.22 -7.89
CA ALA A 249 8.29 -17.64 -7.54
C ALA A 249 7.54 -18.47 -8.61
N GLY A 250 6.61 -17.85 -9.35
CA GLY A 250 5.83 -18.52 -10.41
C GLY A 250 6.58 -18.68 -11.73
N ARG A 251 7.79 -18.13 -11.86
CA ARG A 251 8.55 -18.13 -13.11
C ARG A 251 9.45 -19.37 -13.25
N THR A 252 9.81 -19.69 -14.48
CA THR A 252 10.77 -20.76 -14.79
C THR A 252 11.88 -20.23 -15.70
N PRO A 253 13.13 -20.02 -15.19
CA PRO A 253 13.52 -20.13 -13.78
C PRO A 253 12.91 -19.04 -12.91
N PRO A 254 12.85 -19.21 -11.56
CA PRO A 254 12.38 -18.18 -10.65
C PRO A 254 13.17 -16.87 -10.76
N LEU A 255 12.50 -15.74 -10.59
CA LEU A 255 13.09 -14.40 -10.66
C LEU A 255 13.01 -13.72 -9.29
N TRP A 256 14.11 -13.73 -8.55
CA TRP A 256 14.20 -13.13 -7.22
C TRP A 256 14.78 -11.72 -7.28
N MET A 257 14.27 -10.83 -6.43
CA MET A 257 14.90 -9.54 -6.18
C MET A 257 16.25 -9.72 -5.48
N LYS A 258 17.23 -8.91 -5.84
CA LYS A 258 18.59 -8.92 -5.29
C LYS A 258 19.10 -7.50 -5.06
N PRO A 259 20.11 -7.30 -4.21
CA PRO A 259 20.73 -6.00 -4.02
C PRO A 259 21.14 -5.34 -5.35
N GLY A 260 20.79 -4.07 -5.49
CA GLY A 260 20.99 -3.26 -6.71
C GLY A 260 19.76 -3.21 -7.63
N ASP A 261 18.77 -4.08 -7.46
CA ASP A 261 17.54 -4.03 -8.25
C ASP A 261 16.69 -2.81 -7.88
N ARG A 262 15.94 -2.29 -8.87
CA ARG A 262 14.88 -1.30 -8.68
C ARG A 262 13.53 -1.95 -8.94
N ILE A 263 12.65 -1.86 -7.96
CA ILE A 263 11.26 -2.35 -8.02
C ILE A 263 10.30 -1.16 -8.07
N GLU A 264 9.31 -1.24 -8.95
CA GLU A 264 8.28 -0.21 -9.11
C GLU A 264 6.90 -0.87 -9.14
N VAL A 265 5.96 -0.30 -8.38
CA VAL A 265 4.55 -0.67 -8.40
C VAL A 265 3.74 0.54 -8.83
N GLU A 266 3.21 0.51 -10.04
CA GLU A 266 2.37 1.55 -10.61
C GLU A 266 0.90 1.14 -10.53
N ILE A 267 0.07 2.01 -10.00
CA ILE A 267 -1.40 1.88 -10.04
C ILE A 267 -1.95 3.10 -10.78
N SER A 268 -2.66 2.87 -11.87
CA SER A 268 -3.26 3.95 -12.66
C SER A 268 -4.11 4.86 -11.76
N ARG A 269 -4.03 6.19 -11.97
CA ARG A 269 -4.73 7.22 -11.18
C ARG A 269 -4.29 7.32 -9.70
N VAL A 270 -3.45 6.41 -9.20
CA VAL A 270 -2.92 6.45 -7.83
C VAL A 270 -1.48 6.96 -7.83
N GLY A 271 -0.58 6.33 -8.58
CA GLY A 271 0.81 6.75 -8.66
C GLY A 271 1.77 5.58 -8.83
N THR A 272 3.05 5.87 -8.64
CA THR A 272 4.13 4.87 -8.71
C THR A 272 4.93 4.86 -7.42
N LEU A 273 4.93 3.73 -6.74
CA LEU A 273 5.82 3.42 -5.62
C LEU A 273 7.09 2.83 -6.20
N ALA A 274 8.24 3.39 -5.86
CA ALA A 274 9.52 2.93 -6.37
C ALA A 274 10.53 2.79 -5.23
N ASN A 275 11.31 1.71 -5.25
CA ASN A 275 12.27 1.39 -4.20
C ASN A 275 13.50 0.71 -4.79
N THR A 276 14.67 0.93 -4.16
CA THR A 276 15.91 0.21 -4.49
C THR A 276 16.13 -0.89 -3.47
N VAL A 277 16.53 -2.07 -3.94
CA VAL A 277 16.86 -3.21 -3.09
C VAL A 277 18.29 -3.08 -2.59
N ILE A 278 18.50 -3.19 -1.26
CA ILE A 278 19.85 -3.21 -0.66
C ILE A 278 20.05 -4.50 0.13
N PRO A 279 21.31 -4.93 0.37
CA PRO A 279 21.55 -6.07 1.24
C PRO A 279 21.25 -5.71 2.70
N GLU A 280 20.80 -6.71 3.47
CA GLU A 280 20.78 -6.63 4.93
C GLU A 280 22.22 -6.47 5.47
N ARG A 281 22.43 -5.53 6.39
CA ARG A 281 23.74 -5.23 6.99
C ARG A 281 24.11 -6.21 8.11
#